data_fbfeb4cea0c62e0415ae404104836bd7
#
_entry.id   fbfeb4cea0c62e0415ae404104836bd7
#
_cell.length_a   1.000
_cell.length_b   1.000
_cell.length_c   1.000
_cell.angle_alpha   90.00
_cell.angle_beta   90.00
_cell.angle_gamma   90.00
#
_symmetry.space_group_name_H-M   'P 1'
#
loop_
_entity.id
_entity.type
_entity.pdbx_description
1 polymer ?
#
loop_
_entity_poly.entity_id
_entity_poly.type
_entity_poly.pdbx_seq_one_letter_code
_entity_poly.pdbx_strand_id
1 'polypeptide(L)'
;LYVEKVIDKKLGVRKNDQFLFAGHEAFKHLLRVMTGIDSMIVGEPDIFGQVKKSLKNSQKHNFVNSELDNVFSKAIHLSKDIRTETNLSKNPLSIASLVESEIQKNNLKEVMVIGAGEVGKTLIKRLVEKDYKIDLFNRSSVSIEGIVSKPLDQLKEYLNQNKVIVVAASGDVPFITSEDMIGMDAKLIFDLAIPRNLDEKIKELPSVELLILDEISRMVEFNL
;
A
#
# COMPACT_ATOMS: atom_id res chain seq x y z
N LEU A 1 -27.94 14.24 4.11
CA LEU A 1 -28.09 15.71 4.03
C LEU A 1 -27.18 16.48 5.00
N TYR A 2 -27.25 16.26 6.32
CA TYR A 2 -26.37 16.96 7.29
C TYR A 2 -24.98 16.32 7.34
N VAL A 3 -24.91 15.00 7.40
CA VAL A 3 -23.67 14.21 7.44
C VAL A 3 -22.83 14.44 6.18
N GLU A 4 -23.45 14.42 4.99
CA GLU A 4 -22.79 14.74 3.72
C GLU A 4 -22.11 16.11 3.75
N LYS A 5 -22.84 17.17 4.19
CA LYS A 5 -22.28 18.52 4.29
C LYS A 5 -21.09 18.62 5.25
N VAL A 6 -21.11 17.83 6.33
CA VAL A 6 -20.00 17.78 7.29
C VAL A 6 -18.78 17.07 6.68
N ILE A 7 -19.01 15.97 5.96
CA ILE A 7 -17.97 15.22 5.24
C ILE A 7 -17.35 16.10 4.17
N ASP A 8 -18.14 16.72 3.30
CA ASP A 8 -17.70 17.63 2.24
C ASP A 8 -16.81 18.74 2.80
N LYS A 9 -17.25 19.36 3.90
CA LYS A 9 -16.52 20.47 4.52
C LYS A 9 -15.21 20.04 5.20
N LYS A 10 -15.19 18.84 5.82
CA LYS A 10 -14.02 18.39 6.59
C LYS A 10 -12.98 17.65 5.75
N LEU A 11 -13.42 16.91 4.73
CA LEU A 11 -12.54 16.10 3.91
C LEU A 11 -12.21 16.75 2.55
N GLY A 12 -12.88 17.85 2.18
CA GLY A 12 -12.67 18.52 0.89
C GLY A 12 -13.06 17.66 -0.32
N VAL A 13 -13.85 16.61 -0.11
CA VAL A 13 -14.24 15.64 -1.14
C VAL A 13 -15.40 16.20 -1.96
N ARG A 14 -15.34 16.10 -3.30
CA ARG A 14 -16.41 16.56 -4.17
C ARG A 14 -17.60 15.62 -4.08
N LYS A 15 -18.83 16.15 -4.20
CA LYS A 15 -20.08 15.37 -4.09
C LYS A 15 -20.16 14.18 -5.05
N ASN A 16 -19.52 14.28 -6.21
CA ASN A 16 -19.48 13.20 -7.22
C ASN A 16 -18.48 12.09 -6.90
N ASP A 17 -17.61 12.28 -5.91
CA ASP A 17 -16.56 11.33 -5.53
C ASP A 17 -16.96 10.55 -4.24
N GLN A 18 -18.24 10.61 -3.86
CA GLN A 18 -18.76 10.02 -2.63
C GLN A 18 -19.86 9.01 -2.92
N PHE A 19 -19.80 7.90 -2.20
CA PHE A 19 -20.87 6.92 -2.12
C PHE A 19 -21.44 6.91 -0.71
N LEU A 20 -22.75 7.03 -0.58
CA LEU A 20 -23.45 6.93 0.70
C LEU A 20 -24.31 5.68 0.71
N PHE A 21 -24.01 4.77 1.62
CA PHE A 21 -24.78 3.57 1.88
C PHE A 21 -25.48 3.65 3.23
N ALA A 22 -26.68 3.06 3.35
CA ALA A 22 -27.41 3.00 4.59
C ALA A 22 -27.98 1.59 4.83
N GLY A 23 -28.19 1.23 6.10
CA GLY A 23 -28.78 -0.05 6.49
C GLY A 23 -28.02 -1.26 5.95
N HIS A 24 -28.74 -2.16 5.31
CA HIS A 24 -28.18 -3.40 4.78
C HIS A 24 -27.09 -3.19 3.72
N GLU A 25 -27.25 -2.20 2.84
CA GLU A 25 -26.25 -1.89 1.82
C GLU A 25 -24.95 -1.35 2.43
N ALA A 26 -25.02 -0.59 3.51
CA ALA A 26 -23.83 -0.16 4.23
C ALA A 26 -23.06 -1.35 4.83
N PHE A 27 -23.80 -2.32 5.43
CA PHE A 27 -23.19 -3.53 5.97
C PHE A 27 -22.57 -4.42 4.88
N LYS A 28 -23.27 -4.59 3.78
CA LYS A 28 -22.77 -5.33 2.60
C LYS A 28 -21.50 -4.68 2.03
N HIS A 29 -21.50 -3.36 1.90
CA HIS A 29 -20.30 -2.63 1.46
C HIS A 29 -19.13 -2.81 2.43
N LEU A 30 -19.37 -2.74 3.74
CA LEU A 30 -18.36 -3.01 4.77
C LEU A 30 -17.75 -4.41 4.61
N LEU A 31 -18.57 -5.43 4.36
CA LEU A 31 -18.08 -6.80 4.11
C LEU A 31 -17.25 -6.88 2.84
N ARG A 32 -17.67 -6.24 1.75
CA ARG A 32 -16.92 -6.21 0.48
C ARG A 32 -15.55 -5.57 0.66
N VAL A 33 -15.48 -4.44 1.37
CA VAL A 33 -14.22 -3.78 1.71
C VAL A 33 -13.34 -4.69 2.57
N MET A 34 -13.88 -5.29 3.62
CA MET A 34 -13.13 -6.15 4.55
C MET A 34 -12.66 -7.46 3.93
N THR A 35 -13.40 -8.01 2.99
CA THR A 35 -12.99 -9.21 2.25
C THR A 35 -11.98 -8.90 1.15
N GLY A 36 -11.83 -7.62 0.78
CA GLY A 36 -10.97 -7.19 -0.31
C GLY A 36 -11.54 -7.48 -1.70
N ILE A 37 -12.85 -7.75 -1.82
CA ILE A 37 -13.49 -7.99 -3.12
C ILE A 37 -13.50 -6.73 -3.98
N ASP A 38 -13.65 -5.56 -3.35
CA ASP A 38 -13.63 -4.26 -4.03
C ASP A 38 -12.21 -3.65 -4.13
N SER A 39 -11.20 -4.36 -3.66
CA SER A 39 -9.81 -3.93 -3.78
C SER A 39 -9.29 -4.17 -5.18
N MET A 40 -8.36 -3.32 -5.64
CA MET A 40 -7.64 -3.51 -6.91
C MET A 40 -6.95 -4.88 -6.96
N ILE A 41 -6.50 -5.39 -5.81
CA ILE A 41 -6.02 -6.75 -5.63
C ILE A 41 -7.07 -7.51 -4.84
N VAL A 42 -7.85 -8.32 -5.53
CA VAL A 42 -8.94 -9.06 -4.90
C VAL A 42 -8.43 -9.98 -3.80
N GLY A 43 -9.01 -9.85 -2.61
CA GLY A 43 -8.64 -10.67 -1.45
C GLY A 43 -7.41 -10.20 -0.68
N GLU A 44 -6.93 -8.99 -0.90
CA GLU A 44 -5.82 -8.40 -0.15
C GLU A 44 -6.06 -8.47 1.37
N PRO A 45 -5.08 -9.01 2.15
CA PRO A 45 -5.26 -9.17 3.59
C PRO A 45 -5.11 -7.87 4.38
N ASP A 46 -4.45 -6.85 3.81
CA ASP A 46 -4.04 -5.65 4.54
C ASP A 46 -5.25 -4.81 4.98
N ILE A 47 -6.27 -4.66 4.12
CA ILE A 47 -7.50 -3.93 4.46
C ILE A 47 -8.22 -4.55 5.67
N PHE A 48 -8.33 -5.88 5.72
CA PHE A 48 -8.91 -6.57 6.85
C PHE A 48 -8.16 -6.28 8.16
N GLY A 49 -6.83 -6.29 8.11
CA GLY A 49 -5.96 -5.94 9.23
C GLY A 49 -6.14 -4.49 9.68
N GLN A 50 -6.22 -3.55 8.72
CA GLN A 50 -6.41 -2.13 8.98
C GLN A 50 -7.76 -1.84 9.66
N VAL A 51 -8.86 -2.44 9.21
CA VAL A 51 -10.19 -2.28 9.82
C VAL A 51 -10.19 -2.80 11.26
N LYS A 52 -9.62 -3.97 11.52
CA LYS A 52 -9.47 -4.51 12.89
C LYS A 52 -8.69 -3.57 13.81
N LYS A 53 -7.57 -3.04 13.32
CA LYS A 53 -6.72 -2.10 14.07
C LYS A 53 -7.46 -0.80 14.37
N SER A 54 -8.19 -0.26 13.39
CA SER A 54 -9.01 0.95 13.54
C SER A 54 -10.12 0.76 14.57
N LEU A 55 -10.85 -0.36 14.52
CA LEU A 55 -11.87 -0.66 15.51
C LEU A 55 -11.27 -0.74 16.91
N LYS A 56 -10.19 -1.49 17.11
CA LYS A 56 -9.50 -1.61 18.40
C LYS A 56 -9.03 -0.26 18.94
N ASN A 57 -8.52 0.60 18.06
CA ASN A 57 -8.12 1.95 18.44
C ASN A 57 -9.31 2.80 18.86
N SER A 58 -10.42 2.73 18.14
CA SER A 58 -11.67 3.45 18.44
C SER A 58 -12.29 2.98 19.75
N GLN A 59 -12.27 1.68 20.04
CA GLN A 59 -12.69 1.10 21.32
C GLN A 59 -11.84 1.66 22.49
N LYS A 60 -10.52 1.68 22.32
CA LYS A 60 -9.58 2.20 23.34
C LYS A 60 -9.86 3.66 23.72
N HIS A 61 -10.35 4.46 22.76
CA HIS A 61 -10.63 5.89 22.97
C HIS A 61 -12.12 6.19 23.20
N ASN A 62 -12.98 5.17 23.41
CA ASN A 62 -14.41 5.31 23.59
C ASN A 62 -15.13 6.07 22.46
N PHE A 63 -14.65 5.93 21.21
CA PHE A 63 -15.26 6.54 20.03
C PHE A 63 -16.36 5.67 19.42
N VAL A 64 -16.56 4.46 19.90
CA VAL A 64 -17.52 3.48 19.39
C VAL A 64 -18.54 3.16 20.48
N ASN A 65 -19.83 3.27 20.15
CA ASN A 65 -20.91 2.78 21.01
C ASN A 65 -21.10 1.27 20.84
N SER A 66 -21.89 0.65 21.72
CA SER A 66 -22.14 -0.79 21.71
C SER A 66 -22.76 -1.31 20.42
N GLU A 67 -23.62 -0.51 19.76
CA GLU A 67 -24.28 -0.89 18.50
C GLU A 67 -23.27 -0.96 17.37
N LEU A 68 -22.44 0.08 17.22
CA LEU A 68 -21.43 0.16 16.18
C LEU A 68 -20.34 -0.90 16.41
N ASP A 69 -19.94 -1.12 17.66
CA ASP A 69 -19.01 -2.19 18.02
C ASP A 69 -19.54 -3.57 17.61
N ASN A 70 -20.81 -3.85 17.88
CA ASN A 70 -21.45 -5.10 17.48
C ASN A 70 -21.51 -5.29 15.97
N VAL A 71 -21.82 -4.22 15.20
CA VAL A 71 -21.81 -4.25 13.72
C VAL A 71 -20.43 -4.58 13.18
N PHE A 72 -19.39 -3.89 13.64
CA PHE A 72 -18.02 -4.15 13.16
C PHE A 72 -17.50 -5.52 13.60
N SER A 73 -17.81 -5.96 14.82
CA SER A 73 -17.42 -7.29 15.32
C SER A 73 -18.05 -8.40 14.49
N LYS A 74 -19.34 -8.28 14.15
CA LYS A 74 -20.01 -9.22 13.24
C LYS A 74 -19.43 -9.20 11.84
N ALA A 75 -19.12 -8.01 11.31
CA ALA A 75 -18.51 -7.87 10.00
C ALA A 75 -17.12 -8.52 9.95
N ILE A 76 -16.32 -8.38 11.01
CA ILE A 76 -15.01 -9.04 11.14
C ILE A 76 -15.16 -10.57 11.10
N HIS A 77 -16.12 -11.11 11.85
CA HIS A 77 -16.38 -12.55 11.87
C HIS A 77 -16.78 -13.08 10.49
N LEU A 78 -17.82 -12.50 9.90
CA LEU A 78 -18.32 -12.90 8.59
C LEU A 78 -17.27 -12.74 7.49
N SER A 79 -16.49 -11.66 7.51
CA SER A 79 -15.42 -11.48 6.53
C SER A 79 -14.34 -12.55 6.65
N LYS A 80 -14.03 -13.01 7.86
CA LYS A 80 -13.09 -14.13 8.06
C LYS A 80 -13.64 -15.43 7.48
N ASP A 81 -14.91 -15.71 7.71
CA ASP A 81 -15.58 -16.92 7.21
C ASP A 81 -15.63 -16.91 5.68
N ILE A 82 -16.07 -15.80 5.08
CA ILE A 82 -16.09 -15.61 3.62
C ILE A 82 -14.68 -15.83 3.03
N ARG A 83 -13.64 -15.21 3.59
CA ARG A 83 -12.26 -15.36 3.11
C ARG A 83 -11.77 -16.81 3.20
N THR A 84 -12.19 -17.53 4.22
CA THR A 84 -11.82 -18.95 4.41
C THR A 84 -12.55 -19.87 3.43
N GLU A 85 -13.86 -19.71 3.29
CA GLU A 85 -14.69 -20.54 2.43
C GLU A 85 -14.41 -20.32 0.94
N THR A 86 -14.14 -19.07 0.54
CA THR A 86 -13.86 -18.70 -0.85
C THR A 86 -12.39 -18.84 -1.25
N ASN A 87 -11.53 -19.27 -0.33
CA ASN A 87 -10.07 -19.31 -0.54
C ASN A 87 -9.43 -17.94 -0.90
N LEU A 88 -10.13 -16.84 -0.72
CA LEU A 88 -9.59 -15.47 -0.92
C LEU A 88 -8.31 -15.22 -0.13
N SER A 89 -8.08 -15.97 0.96
CA SER A 89 -6.88 -15.88 1.79
C SER A 89 -5.73 -16.79 1.30
N LYS A 90 -5.96 -17.72 0.37
CA LYS A 90 -4.95 -18.68 -0.10
C LYS A 90 -4.11 -18.19 -1.26
N ASN A 91 -4.56 -17.12 -1.93
CA ASN A 91 -3.75 -16.40 -2.91
C ASN A 91 -3.54 -14.97 -2.41
N PRO A 92 -2.61 -14.73 -1.47
CA PRO A 92 -2.20 -13.38 -1.11
C PRO A 92 -1.29 -12.85 -2.23
N LEU A 93 -1.86 -12.53 -3.37
CA LEU A 93 -1.25 -11.62 -4.32
C LEU A 93 -1.29 -10.24 -3.67
N SER A 94 -0.51 -10.09 -2.59
CA SER A 94 -0.30 -8.78 -2.00
C SER A 94 0.51 -7.93 -2.98
N ILE A 95 0.33 -6.62 -2.93
CA ILE A 95 1.17 -5.67 -3.66
C ILE A 95 2.65 -6.04 -3.52
N ALA A 96 3.06 -6.40 -2.30
CA ALA A 96 4.42 -6.83 -2.00
C ALA A 96 4.84 -8.09 -2.79
N SER A 97 3.94 -9.07 -3.00
CA SER A 97 4.22 -10.28 -3.76
C SER A 97 4.40 -9.99 -5.26
N LEU A 98 3.61 -9.06 -5.78
CA LEU A 98 3.71 -8.64 -7.18
C LEU A 98 5.00 -7.89 -7.45
N VAL A 99 5.30 -6.91 -6.59
CA VAL A 99 6.56 -6.16 -6.68
C VAL A 99 7.75 -7.12 -6.60
N GLU A 100 7.74 -8.06 -5.65
CA GLU A 100 8.77 -9.09 -5.55
C GLU A 100 8.88 -9.93 -6.82
N SER A 101 7.76 -10.36 -7.39
CA SER A 101 7.73 -11.15 -8.64
C SER A 101 8.35 -10.38 -9.80
N GLU A 102 8.02 -9.08 -9.95
CA GLU A 102 8.60 -8.23 -10.99
C GLU A 102 10.11 -8.01 -10.77
N ILE A 103 10.54 -7.77 -9.54
CA ILE A 103 11.97 -7.68 -9.20
C ILE A 103 12.71 -8.97 -9.58
N GLN A 104 12.10 -10.12 -9.24
CA GLN A 104 12.69 -11.43 -9.54
C GLN A 104 12.82 -11.70 -11.06
N LYS A 105 11.81 -11.33 -11.87
CA LYS A 105 11.86 -11.45 -13.33
C LYS A 105 13.03 -10.69 -13.93
N ASN A 106 13.36 -9.54 -13.38
CA ASN A 106 14.47 -8.70 -13.83
C ASN A 106 15.84 -9.13 -13.27
N ASN A 107 15.89 -10.16 -12.42
CA ASN A 107 17.11 -10.72 -11.83
C ASN A 107 17.97 -9.68 -11.08
N LEU A 108 17.34 -8.68 -10.47
CA LEU A 108 17.97 -7.60 -9.72
C LEU A 108 17.97 -7.93 -8.22
N LYS A 109 19.05 -7.62 -7.52
CA LYS A 109 19.26 -8.00 -6.12
C LYS A 109 19.44 -6.82 -5.14
N GLU A 110 19.75 -5.62 -5.66
CA GLU A 110 19.87 -4.41 -4.85
C GLU A 110 18.55 -3.61 -4.92
N VAL A 111 17.89 -3.45 -3.77
CA VAL A 111 16.56 -2.85 -3.67
C VAL A 111 16.56 -1.73 -2.64
N MET A 112 16.22 -0.53 -3.06
CA MET A 112 15.90 0.58 -2.17
C MET A 112 14.41 0.55 -1.84
N VAL A 113 14.06 0.60 -0.56
CA VAL A 113 12.67 0.71 -0.10
C VAL A 113 12.49 2.02 0.66
N ILE A 114 11.58 2.87 0.20
CA ILE A 114 11.23 4.14 0.83
C ILE A 114 9.88 3.97 1.54
N GLY A 115 9.91 3.95 2.87
CA GLY A 115 8.74 3.78 3.70
C GLY A 115 8.62 2.42 4.38
N ALA A 116 8.35 2.47 5.69
CA ALA A 116 8.16 1.32 6.57
C ALA A 116 6.70 1.16 7.01
N GLY A 117 5.75 1.50 6.12
CA GLY A 117 4.33 1.19 6.28
C GLY A 117 4.04 -0.30 6.12
N GLU A 118 2.78 -0.71 6.12
CA GLU A 118 2.40 -2.14 6.05
C GLU A 118 2.94 -2.81 4.77
N VAL A 119 2.79 -2.16 3.60
CA VAL A 119 3.31 -2.69 2.33
C VAL A 119 4.84 -2.78 2.34
N GLY A 120 5.53 -1.72 2.77
CA GLY A 120 6.99 -1.70 2.85
C GLY A 120 7.54 -2.76 3.79
N LYS A 121 6.94 -2.94 4.97
CA LYS A 121 7.32 -4.00 5.94
C LYS A 121 7.12 -5.39 5.35
N THR A 122 5.97 -5.63 4.69
CA THR A 122 5.66 -6.92 4.08
C THR A 122 6.65 -7.24 2.98
N LEU A 123 6.95 -6.27 2.11
CA LEU A 123 7.93 -6.44 1.05
C LEU A 123 9.33 -6.74 1.58
N ILE A 124 9.80 -5.96 2.59
CA ILE A 124 11.13 -6.17 3.18
C ILE A 124 11.27 -7.58 3.74
N LYS A 125 10.28 -8.09 4.50
CA LYS A 125 10.30 -9.46 5.03
C LYS A 125 10.50 -10.49 3.92
N ARG A 126 9.73 -10.38 2.84
CA ARG A 126 9.81 -11.29 1.70
C ARG A 126 11.14 -11.22 0.97
N LEU A 127 11.69 -10.02 0.81
CA LEU A 127 12.99 -9.81 0.18
C LEU A 127 14.14 -10.35 1.02
N VAL A 128 14.07 -10.19 2.35
CA VAL A 128 15.07 -10.76 3.28
C VAL A 128 15.09 -12.29 3.20
N GLU A 129 13.93 -12.95 3.17
CA GLU A 129 13.82 -14.42 3.02
C GLU A 129 14.47 -14.95 1.73
N LYS A 130 14.74 -14.09 0.74
CA LYS A 130 15.32 -14.43 -0.56
C LYS A 130 16.70 -13.80 -0.80
N ASP A 131 17.38 -13.39 0.26
CA ASP A 131 18.74 -12.86 0.25
C ASP A 131 18.93 -11.63 -0.68
N TYR A 132 17.96 -10.70 -0.66
CA TYR A 132 18.10 -9.40 -1.30
C TYR A 132 18.91 -8.43 -0.43
N LYS A 133 19.73 -7.59 -1.06
CA LYS A 133 20.37 -6.46 -0.40
C LYS A 133 19.39 -5.29 -0.37
N ILE A 134 19.04 -4.80 0.83
CA ILE A 134 18.00 -3.81 1.00
C ILE A 134 18.56 -2.56 1.67
N ASP A 135 18.34 -1.41 1.03
CA ASP A 135 18.51 -0.09 1.62
C ASP A 135 17.14 0.46 2.00
N LEU A 136 16.84 0.50 3.29
CA LEU A 136 15.57 1.01 3.81
C LEU A 136 15.73 2.48 4.18
N PHE A 137 14.81 3.32 3.69
CA PHE A 137 14.67 4.73 4.04
C PHE A 137 13.32 5.00 4.69
N ASN A 138 13.32 5.73 5.81
CA ASN A 138 12.07 6.09 6.49
C ASN A 138 12.23 7.40 7.27
N ARG A 139 11.11 8.11 7.49
CA ARG A 139 11.08 9.39 8.23
C ARG A 139 11.54 9.23 9.68
N SER A 140 11.14 8.17 10.33
CA SER A 140 11.56 7.80 11.69
C SER A 140 12.47 6.58 11.66
N SER A 141 13.40 6.48 12.63
CA SER A 141 14.23 5.29 12.74
C SER A 141 13.38 4.06 13.08
N VAL A 142 13.48 3.03 12.25
CA VAL A 142 12.82 1.73 12.44
C VAL A 142 13.80 0.61 12.09
N SER A 143 13.56 -0.57 12.66
CA SER A 143 14.28 -1.79 12.30
C SER A 143 13.29 -2.87 11.89
N ILE A 144 13.52 -3.50 10.73
CA ILE A 144 12.68 -4.57 10.16
C ILE A 144 13.63 -5.71 9.77
N GLU A 145 13.44 -6.91 10.33
CA GLU A 145 14.28 -8.09 10.05
C GLU A 145 15.79 -7.80 10.14
N GLY A 146 16.19 -6.98 11.11
CA GLY A 146 17.59 -6.58 11.30
C GLY A 146 18.07 -5.42 10.42
N ILE A 147 17.29 -4.98 9.46
CA ILE A 147 17.61 -3.83 8.61
C ILE A 147 17.17 -2.55 9.32
N VAL A 148 18.12 -1.68 9.62
CA VAL A 148 17.88 -0.37 10.22
C VAL A 148 17.69 0.66 9.13
N SER A 149 16.62 1.46 9.25
CA SER A 149 16.33 2.49 8.26
C SER A 149 17.34 3.65 8.34
N LYS A 150 17.68 4.15 7.15
CA LYS A 150 18.42 5.40 6.94
C LYS A 150 17.45 6.58 6.91
N PRO A 151 17.89 7.79 7.26
CA PRO A 151 17.07 8.99 7.14
C PRO A 151 16.86 9.39 5.67
N LEU A 152 15.72 10.05 5.39
CA LEU A 152 15.32 10.39 4.01
C LEU A 152 16.24 11.41 3.32
N ASP A 153 16.92 12.26 4.07
CA ASP A 153 17.87 13.25 3.53
C ASP A 153 19.12 12.62 2.88
N GLN A 154 19.45 11.37 3.24
CA GLN A 154 20.54 10.61 2.62
C GLN A 154 20.10 9.83 1.37
N LEU A 155 18.82 9.79 1.04
CA LEU A 155 18.27 8.95 -0.02
C LEU A 155 18.98 9.13 -1.36
N LYS A 156 19.26 10.37 -1.74
CA LYS A 156 19.87 10.70 -3.04
C LYS A 156 21.27 10.12 -3.22
N GLU A 157 22.03 9.96 -2.15
CA GLU A 157 23.38 9.38 -2.15
C GLU A 157 23.38 7.90 -2.54
N TYR A 158 22.25 7.22 -2.33
CA TYR A 158 22.09 5.80 -2.59
C TYR A 158 21.40 5.46 -3.92
N LEU A 159 20.89 6.46 -4.64
CA LEU A 159 20.18 6.24 -5.90
C LEU A 159 21.02 5.45 -6.91
N ASN A 160 22.31 5.75 -7.03
CA ASN A 160 23.20 5.04 -7.97
C ASN A 160 23.51 3.61 -7.56
N GLN A 161 23.40 3.28 -6.26
CA GLN A 161 23.77 1.97 -5.74
C GLN A 161 22.65 0.94 -5.91
N ASN A 162 21.41 1.39 -6.13
CA ASN A 162 20.24 0.55 -6.21
C ASN A 162 19.64 0.59 -7.62
N LYS A 163 19.41 -0.57 -8.21
CA LYS A 163 18.76 -0.71 -9.52
C LYS A 163 17.24 -0.81 -9.42
N VAL A 164 16.73 -1.16 -8.25
CA VAL A 164 15.32 -1.19 -7.94
C VAL A 164 15.00 -0.18 -6.86
N ILE A 165 13.94 0.60 -7.06
CA ILE A 165 13.44 1.58 -6.09
C ILE A 165 11.95 1.31 -5.86
N VAL A 166 11.55 1.13 -4.60
CA VAL A 166 10.15 0.95 -4.22
C VAL A 166 9.73 2.07 -3.29
N VAL A 167 8.79 2.88 -3.72
CA VAL A 167 8.19 3.96 -2.92
C VAL A 167 6.90 3.46 -2.29
N ALA A 168 6.92 3.22 -0.99
CA ALA A 168 5.79 2.71 -0.19
C ALA A 168 5.43 3.67 0.96
N ALA A 169 5.72 4.95 0.79
CA ALA A 169 5.38 6.01 1.74
C ALA A 169 4.88 7.24 0.99
N SER A 170 4.00 8.00 1.63
CA SER A 170 3.54 9.30 1.13
C SER A 170 4.28 10.44 1.83
N GLY A 171 4.53 11.51 1.09
CA GLY A 171 5.13 12.76 1.56
C GLY A 171 4.41 13.97 0.96
N ASP A 172 4.73 15.14 1.49
CA ASP A 172 4.16 16.42 1.01
C ASP A 172 4.79 16.89 -0.32
N VAL A 173 5.98 16.35 -0.61
CA VAL A 173 6.75 16.58 -1.85
C VAL A 173 7.30 15.27 -2.37
N PRO A 174 7.57 15.15 -3.69
CA PRO A 174 8.21 13.96 -4.26
C PRO A 174 9.54 13.64 -3.57
N PHE A 175 9.77 12.38 -3.26
CA PHE A 175 11.04 11.90 -2.69
C PHE A 175 12.18 11.93 -3.71
N ILE A 176 11.85 11.68 -4.98
CA ILE A 176 12.77 11.62 -6.10
C ILE A 176 12.18 12.43 -7.24
N THR A 177 12.97 13.32 -7.81
CA THR A 177 12.61 14.15 -8.96
C THR A 177 13.24 13.59 -10.23
N SER A 178 12.76 14.03 -11.40
CA SER A 178 13.36 13.67 -12.69
C SER A 178 14.81 14.13 -12.81
N GLU A 179 15.15 15.27 -12.21
CA GLU A 179 16.51 15.81 -12.16
C GLU A 179 17.47 14.90 -11.38
N ASP A 180 17.00 14.30 -10.28
CA ASP A 180 17.78 13.34 -9.48
C ASP A 180 18.15 12.08 -10.27
N MET A 181 17.43 11.78 -11.35
CA MET A 181 17.61 10.57 -12.17
C MET A 181 18.43 10.78 -13.44
N ILE A 182 18.78 12.04 -13.78
CA ILE A 182 19.55 12.35 -15.00
C ILE A 182 20.95 11.72 -14.94
N GLY A 183 21.29 10.98 -15.97
CA GLY A 183 22.61 10.33 -16.09
C GLY A 183 22.77 9.08 -15.23
N MET A 184 21.71 8.59 -14.59
CA MET A 184 21.74 7.33 -13.87
C MET A 184 21.58 6.13 -14.80
N ASP A 185 22.10 4.99 -14.35
CA ASP A 185 21.86 3.67 -14.97
C ASP A 185 20.38 3.32 -15.00
N ALA A 186 20.02 2.34 -15.83
CA ALA A 186 18.65 1.84 -15.91
C ALA A 186 18.11 1.42 -14.55
N LYS A 187 16.90 1.87 -14.24
CA LYS A 187 16.20 1.65 -12.98
C LYS A 187 14.82 1.04 -13.20
N LEU A 188 14.46 0.11 -12.34
CA LEU A 188 13.09 -0.38 -12.18
C LEU A 188 12.50 0.29 -10.94
N ILE A 189 11.45 1.08 -11.12
CA ILE A 189 10.85 1.88 -10.05
C ILE A 189 9.39 1.49 -9.84
N PHE A 190 9.00 1.28 -8.60
CA PHE A 190 7.61 1.04 -8.18
C PHE A 190 7.12 2.21 -7.34
N ASP A 191 6.08 2.91 -7.78
CA ASP A 191 5.38 3.91 -6.96
C ASP A 191 4.06 3.31 -6.44
N LEU A 192 4.08 2.89 -5.19
CA LEU A 192 2.95 2.30 -4.47
C LEU A 192 2.23 3.30 -3.59
N ALA A 193 2.64 4.57 -3.61
CA ALA A 193 2.08 5.61 -2.76
C ALA A 193 0.74 6.14 -3.30
N ILE A 194 -0.20 6.43 -2.39
CA ILE A 194 -1.43 7.15 -2.68
C ILE A 194 -1.53 8.34 -1.70
N PRO A 195 -1.49 9.58 -2.18
CA PRO A 195 -1.19 10.01 -3.54
C PRO A 195 0.24 9.65 -3.97
N ARG A 196 0.51 9.66 -5.28
CA ARG A 196 1.85 9.38 -5.84
C ARG A 196 2.90 10.29 -5.23
N ASN A 197 4.10 9.75 -5.07
CA ASN A 197 5.19 10.47 -4.39
C ASN A 197 6.50 10.51 -5.18
N LEU A 198 6.40 10.34 -6.49
CA LEU A 198 7.46 10.57 -7.46
C LEU A 198 7.05 11.68 -8.43
N ASP A 199 8.03 12.39 -8.97
CA ASP A 199 7.80 13.34 -10.06
C ASP A 199 7.31 12.58 -11.32
N GLU A 200 6.18 13.03 -11.88
CA GLU A 200 5.56 12.40 -13.06
C GLU A 200 6.50 12.34 -14.27
N LYS A 201 7.42 13.29 -14.40
CA LYS A 201 8.41 13.35 -15.48
C LYS A 201 9.41 12.20 -15.45
N ILE A 202 9.54 11.48 -14.34
CA ILE A 202 10.38 10.29 -14.24
C ILE A 202 9.97 9.24 -15.28
N LYS A 203 8.67 9.13 -15.59
CA LYS A 203 8.16 8.20 -16.60
C LYS A 203 8.67 8.50 -18.03
N GLU A 204 9.09 9.73 -18.30
CA GLU A 204 9.59 10.15 -19.61
C GLU A 204 11.06 9.81 -19.81
N LEU A 205 11.77 9.41 -18.76
CA LEU A 205 13.20 9.08 -18.84
C LEU A 205 13.41 7.70 -19.46
N PRO A 206 14.21 7.58 -20.54
CA PRO A 206 14.40 6.32 -21.25
C PRO A 206 15.15 5.26 -20.43
N SER A 207 15.86 5.67 -19.37
CA SER A 207 16.54 4.78 -18.43
C SER A 207 15.67 4.29 -17.28
N VAL A 208 14.38 4.63 -17.26
CA VAL A 208 13.50 4.28 -16.15
C VAL A 208 12.30 3.47 -16.63
N GLU A 209 12.10 2.31 -16.04
CA GLU A 209 10.84 1.57 -16.06
C GLU A 209 10.07 1.88 -14.79
N LEU A 210 9.01 2.69 -14.90
CA LEU A 210 8.17 3.07 -13.77
C LEU A 210 6.85 2.28 -13.81
N LEU A 211 6.63 1.48 -12.77
CA LEU A 211 5.39 0.77 -12.52
C LEU A 211 4.65 1.43 -11.35
N ILE A 212 3.43 1.89 -11.63
CA ILE A 212 2.56 2.46 -10.61
C ILE A 212 1.58 1.42 -10.09
N LEU A 213 1.00 1.68 -8.92
CA LEU A 213 0.07 0.75 -8.26
C LEU A 213 -1.06 0.27 -9.19
N ASP A 214 -1.63 1.15 -10.01
CA ASP A 214 -2.69 0.82 -10.97
C ASP A 214 -2.23 -0.16 -12.06
N GLU A 215 -0.99 -0.02 -12.54
CA GLU A 215 -0.40 -0.91 -13.55
C GLU A 215 -0.09 -2.27 -12.96
N ILE A 216 0.47 -2.30 -11.75
CA ILE A 216 0.73 -3.53 -11.00
C ILE A 216 -0.57 -4.30 -10.77
N SER A 217 -1.64 -3.61 -10.40
CA SER A 217 -2.95 -4.22 -10.16
C SER A 217 -3.56 -4.85 -11.41
N ARG A 218 -3.43 -4.21 -12.58
CA ARG A 218 -3.87 -4.79 -13.86
C ARG A 218 -3.10 -6.05 -14.25
N MET A 219 -1.81 -6.13 -13.91
CA MET A 219 -1.01 -7.35 -14.14
C MET A 219 -1.56 -8.57 -13.41
N VAL A 220 -2.26 -8.36 -12.27
CA VAL A 220 -2.93 -9.44 -11.52
C VAL A 220 -4.13 -9.97 -12.29
N GLU A 221 -4.96 -9.08 -12.83
CA GLU A 221 -6.19 -9.46 -13.54
C GLU A 221 -5.90 -10.29 -14.80
N PHE A 222 -4.75 -10.10 -15.44
CA PHE A 222 -4.34 -10.86 -16.62
C PHE A 222 -3.69 -12.22 -16.30
N ASN A 223 -3.29 -12.45 -15.04
CA ASN A 223 -2.66 -13.72 -14.62
C ASN A 223 -3.60 -14.64 -13.84
N LEU A 224 -4.87 -14.27 -13.71
CA LEU A 224 -5.96 -15.09 -13.19
C LEU A 224 -6.82 -15.66 -14.32
#